data_a04cd202eadee6646d454b51d850d0e0
#
_entry.id   a04cd202eadee6646d454b51d850d0e0
#
_cell.length_a   1.000
_cell.length_b   1.000
_cell.length_c   1.000
_cell.angle_alpha   90.00
_cell.angle_beta   90.00
_cell.angle_gamma   90.00
#
_symmetry.space_group_name_H-M   'P 1'
#
loop_
_entity.id
_entity.type
_entity.pdbx_description
1 polymer ?
#
loop_
_entity_poly.entity_id
_entity_poly.type
_entity_poly.pdbx_seq_one_letter_code
_entity_poly.pdbx_strand_id
1 'polypeptide(L)'
;MGIEHSPARSSLSTRSDDTIDSGSIRPANADEVGGVDRLEQCSTNHSLGPDMPVEPMSSVVEIPDEMYDRLPPHRKLVIVLLLSFCSFLAPISSTSVLAATPEIAAEYGTTGSIVNLVNAFYMLFMGLSPMFWGPMSQVYGRRMVTIVTSIGFLLCSMSTALSPNLGAFFVFRLLTAFEGTSFILVGAAVIGDIYRPTERGTATGWFMSGTLVGPAFGPFIGGIIVTFTSWRVIFWLQTGLAGVAAVGSYFLLPETIYHKKMDDLVGYSGVAKARVLLGMINPWRVVLLWEYPNLLLTGMSSASLVWNMYSLLTPIRYVLNPRYNLTTPMQGGLFYLAPGCGYLVGTFIGGRYADYVVKKYIKKRGVRIPEDRMYSALPFMGIVIPGCILIYGWSVEKNVGGIPLTVVVLFLQGVAQLFCFPSLNTYCLDVMPGRGAEVIAGNYAIRYLLACVGTAVVLPAINGIGVGWFSTISALFVFTGTVCAWVSIRWGRGWRATVDAKRRRRATKKIFAEKNSGLARDENLRGNGASGKGANNSGQQGSPKVPDAHERKKEEV
;
A
#
# COMPACT_ATOMS: atom_id res chain seq x y z
N MET A 1 33.02 48.88 -32.63
CA MET A 1 34.00 48.02 -33.31
C MET A 1 33.37 46.64 -33.22
N GLY A 2 32.58 46.15 -34.16
CA GLY A 2 32.72 46.04 -35.63
C GLY A 2 33.57 44.83 -35.93
N ILE A 3 32.91 43.79 -36.39
CA ILE A 3 32.91 43.15 -37.72
C ILE A 3 32.32 41.76 -37.55
N GLU A 4 31.10 41.46 -37.92
CA GLU A 4 30.57 40.71 -39.07
C GLU A 4 31.57 39.80 -39.81
N HIS A 5 31.17 38.49 -39.97
CA HIS A 5 30.97 37.83 -41.25
C HIS A 5 30.49 36.37 -41.11
N SER A 6 29.31 36.09 -41.59
CA SER A 6 28.83 34.85 -42.23
C SER A 6 29.09 35.02 -43.77
N PRO A 7 28.88 34.04 -44.67
CA PRO A 7 28.72 32.57 -44.65
C PRO A 7 29.57 31.84 -45.75
N ALA A 8 29.54 30.53 -45.89
CA ALA A 8 29.76 29.87 -47.19
C ALA A 8 29.10 28.48 -47.27
N ARG A 9 28.21 28.37 -48.25
CA ARG A 9 27.71 27.14 -48.90
C ARG A 9 28.73 26.62 -49.92
N SER A 10 28.80 25.29 -50.08
CA SER A 10 29.03 24.59 -51.35
C SER A 10 28.70 23.09 -51.12
N SER A 11 27.66 22.44 -51.62
CA SER A 11 27.27 22.12 -53.00
C SER A 11 28.16 21.06 -53.69
N LEU A 12 27.48 19.92 -54.00
CA LEU A 12 27.62 18.99 -55.11
C LEU A 12 28.75 17.93 -55.08
N SER A 13 28.40 16.63 -55.10
CA SER A 13 28.33 15.91 -56.37
C SER A 13 27.80 14.46 -56.20
N THR A 14 26.84 14.18 -56.96
CA THR A 14 26.30 13.03 -57.66
C THR A 14 27.29 11.93 -58.11
N ARG A 15 26.71 10.69 -58.17
CA ARG A 15 27.02 9.51 -58.98
C ARG A 15 27.39 8.28 -58.13
N SER A 16 26.86 7.09 -58.38
CA SER A 16 26.23 6.50 -59.57
C SER A 16 25.51 5.20 -59.16
N ASP A 17 24.52 4.83 -59.96
CA ASP A 17 23.80 3.59 -60.02
C ASP A 17 24.71 2.36 -59.95
N ASP A 18 24.24 1.34 -59.21
CA ASP A 18 24.43 -0.07 -59.57
C ASP A 18 23.16 -0.87 -59.20
N THR A 19 22.47 -1.21 -60.25
CA THR A 19 21.40 -2.19 -60.35
C THR A 19 21.94 -3.58 -60.08
N ILE A 20 21.43 -4.27 -59.03
CA ILE A 20 21.55 -5.74 -58.92
C ILE A 20 20.18 -6.32 -58.60
N ASP A 21 19.68 -6.94 -59.64
CA ASP A 21 18.93 -8.16 -59.80
C ASP A 21 17.94 -8.60 -58.71
N SER A 22 16.68 -8.59 -59.12
CA SER A 22 15.53 -9.20 -58.47
C SER A 22 15.63 -10.73 -58.46
N GLY A 23 16.20 -11.31 -57.40
CA GLY A 23 16.13 -12.72 -57.06
C GLY A 23 14.89 -13.00 -56.26
N SER A 24 13.90 -13.63 -56.85
CA SER A 24 12.68 -14.15 -56.23
C SER A 24 13.01 -15.09 -55.08
N ILE A 25 12.79 -14.65 -53.85
CA ILE A 25 12.73 -15.55 -52.70
C ILE A 25 11.27 -15.97 -52.49
N ARG A 26 11.01 -17.23 -52.79
CA ARG A 26 9.73 -17.91 -52.46
C ARG A 26 9.50 -17.84 -50.96
N PRO A 27 8.25 -17.61 -50.47
CA PRO A 27 7.94 -17.70 -49.06
C PRO A 27 8.08 -19.15 -48.60
N ALA A 28 8.85 -19.37 -47.56
CA ALA A 28 8.94 -20.65 -46.86
C ALA A 28 7.60 -20.99 -46.21
N ASN A 29 7.28 -22.27 -46.26
CA ASN A 29 6.03 -22.88 -45.85
C ASN A 29 5.55 -22.47 -44.48
N ALA A 30 4.26 -22.15 -44.41
CA ALA A 30 3.48 -21.77 -43.24
C ALA A 30 3.06 -22.96 -42.33
N ASP A 31 3.89 -23.97 -42.18
CA ASP A 31 3.51 -25.20 -41.43
C ASP A 31 4.23 -25.40 -40.10
N GLU A 32 5.03 -24.48 -39.61
CA GLU A 32 5.70 -24.59 -38.27
C GLU A 32 5.27 -23.59 -37.21
N VAL A 33 4.21 -22.80 -37.42
CA VAL A 33 3.65 -21.88 -36.39
C VAL A 33 2.39 -22.43 -35.72
N GLY A 34 2.07 -23.68 -35.98
CA GLY A 34 0.84 -24.37 -35.50
C GLY A 34 0.83 -24.81 -34.03
N GLY A 35 1.81 -24.45 -33.21
CA GLY A 35 1.89 -24.89 -31.80
C GLY A 35 1.25 -23.96 -30.76
N VAL A 36 1.05 -22.69 -31.04
CA VAL A 36 0.52 -21.71 -30.09
C VAL A 36 -0.99 -21.55 -30.24
N ASP A 37 -1.50 -21.61 -31.49
CA ASP A 37 -2.94 -21.49 -31.75
C ASP A 37 -3.75 -22.70 -31.32
N ARG A 38 -3.14 -23.90 -31.20
CA ARG A 38 -3.83 -25.10 -30.69
C ARG A 38 -4.10 -25.08 -29.19
N LEU A 39 -3.41 -24.27 -28.42
CA LEU A 39 -3.68 -24.10 -26.99
C LEU A 39 -4.78 -23.07 -26.72
N GLU A 40 -5.01 -22.14 -27.63
CA GLU A 40 -6.15 -21.21 -27.55
C GLU A 40 -7.43 -21.83 -28.12
N GLN A 41 -7.36 -22.66 -29.15
CA GLN A 41 -8.53 -23.33 -29.72
C GLN A 41 -9.04 -24.53 -28.90
N CYS A 42 -8.21 -25.11 -28.01
CA CYS A 42 -8.67 -26.16 -27.08
C CYS A 42 -9.40 -25.59 -25.84
N SER A 43 -9.43 -24.27 -25.68
CA SER A 43 -10.14 -23.57 -24.60
C SER A 43 -11.57 -23.15 -24.96
N THR A 44 -11.95 -23.22 -26.24
CA THR A 44 -13.23 -22.67 -26.73
C THR A 44 -14.28 -23.69 -27.16
N ASN A 45 -13.98 -25.00 -27.16
CA ASN A 45 -14.93 -26.04 -27.60
C ASN A 45 -15.30 -27.06 -26.52
N HIS A 46 -15.68 -26.60 -25.34
CA HIS A 46 -16.62 -27.30 -24.47
C HIS A 46 -17.86 -26.42 -24.32
N SER A 47 -18.86 -26.72 -25.13
CA SER A 47 -20.22 -26.21 -25.01
C SER A 47 -20.77 -26.53 -23.62
N LEU A 48 -20.54 -25.60 -22.68
CA LEU A 48 -21.36 -25.48 -21.48
C LEU A 48 -22.59 -24.66 -21.90
N GLY A 49 -23.77 -25.18 -21.59
CA GLY A 49 -25.07 -24.63 -21.98
C GLY A 49 -25.24 -23.16 -21.59
N PRO A 50 -26.24 -22.50 -22.25
CA PRO A 50 -26.33 -21.06 -22.26
C PRO A 50 -26.99 -20.54 -21.00
N ASP A 51 -26.62 -20.62 -19.82
CA ASP A 51 -27.21 -19.91 -18.66
C ASP A 51 -26.42 -20.14 -17.35
N MET A 52 -25.14 -19.80 -17.35
CA MET A 52 -24.46 -19.48 -16.08
C MET A 52 -23.55 -18.29 -16.30
N PRO A 53 -23.76 -17.17 -15.59
CA PRO A 53 -22.76 -16.11 -15.54
C PRO A 53 -21.55 -16.64 -14.78
N VAL A 54 -20.57 -17.13 -15.50
CA VAL A 54 -19.21 -17.26 -14.96
C VAL A 54 -18.72 -15.82 -14.79
N GLU A 55 -18.88 -15.26 -13.59
CA GLU A 55 -18.15 -14.04 -13.25
C GLU A 55 -16.67 -14.34 -13.50
N PRO A 56 -16.00 -13.65 -14.43
CA PRO A 56 -14.57 -13.75 -14.58
C PRO A 56 -13.97 -13.25 -13.26
N MET A 57 -13.23 -14.10 -12.58
CA MET A 57 -12.57 -13.85 -11.32
C MET A 57 -11.32 -12.98 -11.55
N SER A 58 -11.51 -11.86 -12.17
CA SER A 58 -10.73 -10.63 -12.29
C SER A 58 -11.39 -9.75 -13.35
N SER A 59 -12.55 -9.21 -13.07
CA SER A 59 -12.92 -7.96 -13.70
C SER A 59 -11.98 -6.90 -13.13
N VAL A 60 -10.77 -6.81 -13.69
CA VAL A 60 -10.10 -5.54 -13.78
C VAL A 60 -11.12 -4.69 -14.52
N VAL A 61 -11.83 -3.84 -13.82
CA VAL A 61 -12.62 -2.79 -14.46
C VAL A 61 -11.56 -1.96 -15.18
N GLU A 62 -11.33 -2.27 -16.45
CA GLU A 62 -10.48 -1.45 -17.31
C GLU A 62 -11.17 -0.10 -17.37
N ILE A 63 -10.58 0.87 -16.69
CA ILE A 63 -11.06 2.24 -16.72
C ILE A 63 -10.86 2.73 -18.16
N PRO A 64 -11.91 3.07 -18.90
CA PRO A 64 -11.77 3.56 -20.27
C PRO A 64 -10.82 4.75 -20.31
N ASP A 65 -9.97 4.82 -21.33
CA ASP A 65 -8.95 5.88 -21.46
C ASP A 65 -9.55 7.29 -21.43
N GLU A 66 -10.78 7.46 -21.92
CA GLU A 66 -11.57 8.71 -21.88
C GLU A 66 -11.78 9.24 -20.46
N MET A 67 -11.84 8.36 -19.46
CA MET A 67 -12.03 8.75 -18.06
C MET A 67 -10.83 9.49 -17.49
N TYR A 68 -9.62 9.16 -17.96
CA TYR A 68 -8.43 9.89 -17.54
C TYR A 68 -8.38 11.31 -18.10
N ASP A 69 -9.00 11.58 -19.22
CA ASP A 69 -9.04 12.90 -19.86
C ASP A 69 -10.18 13.80 -19.36
N ARG A 70 -11.03 13.26 -18.46
CA ARG A 70 -12.17 13.97 -17.85
C ARG A 70 -11.78 15.25 -17.11
N LEU A 71 -10.56 15.30 -16.55
CA LEU A 71 -10.08 16.43 -15.78
C LEU A 71 -8.91 17.12 -16.51
N PRO A 72 -8.92 18.46 -16.66
CA PRO A 72 -7.81 19.17 -17.25
C PRO A 72 -6.55 19.08 -16.36
N PRO A 73 -5.32 19.17 -16.95
CA PRO A 73 -4.06 18.94 -16.24
C PRO A 73 -3.87 19.82 -15.00
N HIS A 74 -4.29 21.10 -15.05
CA HIS A 74 -4.20 22.00 -13.89
C HIS A 74 -5.07 21.55 -12.73
N ARG A 75 -6.29 21.04 -12.98
CA ARG A 75 -7.15 20.49 -11.93
C ARG A 75 -6.57 19.23 -11.31
N LYS A 76 -6.00 18.34 -12.13
CA LYS A 76 -5.30 17.16 -11.61
C LYS A 76 -4.16 17.56 -10.67
N LEU A 77 -3.36 18.58 -11.03
CA LEU A 77 -2.29 19.10 -10.18
C LEU A 77 -2.82 19.64 -8.85
N VAL A 78 -3.89 20.45 -8.88
CA VAL A 78 -4.53 20.99 -7.65
C VAL A 78 -5.00 19.86 -6.74
N ILE A 79 -5.61 18.81 -7.29
CA ILE A 79 -6.05 17.64 -6.53
C ILE A 79 -4.85 16.93 -5.90
N VAL A 80 -3.75 16.72 -6.63
CA VAL A 80 -2.54 16.08 -6.10
C VAL A 80 -1.93 16.90 -4.97
N LEU A 81 -1.86 18.23 -5.10
CA LEU A 81 -1.34 19.12 -4.06
C LEU A 81 -2.24 19.10 -2.81
N LEU A 82 -3.56 19.12 -2.97
CA LEU A 82 -4.50 18.97 -1.87
C LEU A 82 -4.32 17.63 -1.16
N LEU A 83 -4.26 16.53 -1.90
CA LEU A 83 -4.06 15.20 -1.33
C LEU A 83 -2.68 15.05 -0.67
N SER A 84 -1.64 15.67 -1.21
CA SER A 84 -0.32 15.77 -0.59
C SER A 84 -0.40 16.49 0.76
N PHE A 85 -1.13 17.60 0.81
CA PHE A 85 -1.39 18.33 2.05
C PHE A 85 -2.21 17.50 3.06
N CYS A 86 -3.27 16.82 2.63
CA CYS A 86 -4.04 15.93 3.49
C CYS A 86 -3.17 14.78 4.02
N SER A 87 -2.35 14.16 3.16
CA SER A 87 -1.46 13.05 3.56
C SER A 87 -0.34 13.46 4.51
N PHE A 88 -0.01 14.74 4.59
CA PHE A 88 0.94 15.31 5.55
C PHE A 88 0.40 15.29 6.98
N LEU A 89 -0.93 15.37 7.18
CA LEU A 89 -1.56 15.52 8.51
C LEU A 89 -1.30 14.34 9.45
N ALA A 90 -1.39 13.09 8.96
CA ALA A 90 -1.19 11.92 9.82
C ALA A 90 0.26 11.78 10.30
N PRO A 91 1.28 11.86 9.43
CA PRO A 91 2.67 11.81 9.84
C PRO A 91 3.11 12.97 10.74
N ILE A 92 2.70 14.20 10.45
CA ILE A 92 3.03 15.33 11.34
C ILE A 92 2.38 15.17 12.72
N SER A 93 1.14 14.67 12.78
CA SER A 93 0.47 14.38 14.03
C SER A 93 1.20 13.30 14.83
N SER A 94 1.67 12.23 14.19
CA SER A 94 2.37 11.15 14.88
C SER A 94 3.69 11.58 15.48
N THR A 95 4.42 12.47 14.84
CA THR A 95 5.80 12.79 15.20
C THR A 95 5.99 14.10 15.96
N SER A 96 5.10 15.09 15.80
CA SER A 96 5.19 16.36 16.53
C SER A 96 5.14 16.20 18.07
N VAL A 97 4.45 15.17 18.54
CA VAL A 97 4.34 14.83 19.97
C VAL A 97 5.67 14.34 20.54
N LEU A 98 6.57 13.77 19.72
CA LEU A 98 7.87 13.29 20.20
C LEU A 98 8.70 14.40 20.85
N ALA A 99 8.58 15.63 20.35
CA ALA A 99 9.23 16.80 20.94
C ALA A 99 8.60 17.27 22.24
N ALA A 100 7.33 16.95 22.48
CA ALA A 100 6.52 17.40 23.63
C ALA A 100 6.37 16.33 24.73
N THR A 101 6.96 15.14 24.54
CA THR A 101 6.74 14.00 25.44
C THR A 101 7.04 14.28 26.92
N PRO A 102 8.16 14.95 27.29
CA PRO A 102 8.43 15.27 28.69
C PRO A 102 7.42 16.24 29.30
N GLU A 103 6.98 17.26 28.56
CA GLU A 103 6.03 18.26 29.03
C GLU A 103 4.64 17.66 29.25
N ILE A 104 4.19 16.79 28.34
CA ILE A 104 2.94 16.05 28.48
C ILE A 104 3.00 15.12 29.70
N ALA A 105 4.14 14.43 29.90
CA ALA A 105 4.35 13.57 31.04
C ALA A 105 4.32 14.34 32.37
N ALA A 106 4.94 15.53 32.43
CA ALA A 106 4.96 16.40 33.60
C ALA A 106 3.55 16.91 33.94
N GLU A 107 2.77 17.33 32.95
CA GLU A 107 1.43 17.89 33.18
C GLU A 107 0.43 16.83 33.68
N TYR A 108 0.50 15.61 33.14
CA TYR A 108 -0.37 14.51 33.59
C TYR A 108 0.19 13.71 34.78
N GLY A 109 1.32 14.12 35.37
CA GLY A 109 1.93 13.41 36.51
C GLY A 109 2.37 11.99 36.18
N THR A 110 2.82 11.73 34.95
CA THR A 110 3.17 10.39 34.45
C THR A 110 4.62 10.34 33.94
N THR A 111 5.04 9.19 33.44
CA THR A 111 6.38 8.99 32.86
C THR A 111 6.39 9.15 31.35
N GLY A 112 7.53 9.56 30.79
CA GLY A 112 7.70 9.61 29.34
C GLY A 112 7.48 8.26 28.64
N SER A 113 7.73 7.13 29.33
CA SER A 113 7.45 5.79 28.81
C SER A 113 5.95 5.55 28.59
N ILE A 114 5.08 6.07 29.49
CA ILE A 114 3.62 5.95 29.36
C ILE A 114 3.13 6.82 28.19
N VAL A 115 3.62 8.06 28.06
CA VAL A 115 3.29 8.92 26.90
C VAL A 115 3.79 8.28 25.59
N ASN A 116 4.96 7.62 25.61
CA ASN A 116 5.45 6.90 24.45
C ASN A 116 4.61 5.67 24.12
N LEU A 117 4.00 5.02 25.12
CA LEU A 117 3.04 3.94 24.91
C LEU A 117 1.78 4.45 24.18
N VAL A 118 1.32 5.69 24.46
CA VAL A 118 0.24 6.32 23.67
C VAL A 118 0.63 6.44 22.20
N ASN A 119 1.88 6.84 21.91
CA ASN A 119 2.39 6.90 20.55
C ASN A 119 2.52 5.52 19.89
N ALA A 120 2.85 4.49 20.66
CA ALA A 120 2.87 3.11 20.16
C ALA A 120 1.47 2.65 19.72
N PHE A 121 0.45 2.87 20.54
CA PHE A 121 -0.93 2.57 20.16
C PHE A 121 -1.44 3.46 19.00
N TYR A 122 -0.96 4.70 18.89
CA TYR A 122 -1.20 5.55 17.72
C TYR A 122 -0.76 4.83 16.44
N MET A 123 0.44 4.21 16.42
CA MET A 123 0.91 3.41 15.29
C MET A 123 0.00 2.23 14.99
N LEU A 124 -0.49 1.53 16.03
CA LEU A 124 -1.43 0.42 15.84
C LEU A 124 -2.69 0.87 15.09
N PHE A 125 -3.29 2.00 15.51
CA PHE A 125 -4.49 2.53 14.87
C PHE A 125 -4.22 3.07 13.46
N MET A 126 -3.00 3.58 13.18
CA MET A 126 -2.55 3.84 11.82
C MET A 126 -2.56 2.59 10.94
N GLY A 127 -2.22 1.42 11.50
CA GLY A 127 -2.26 0.15 10.78
C GLY A 127 -3.67 -0.37 10.52
N LEU A 128 -4.59 -0.16 11.44
CA LEU A 128 -5.99 -0.62 11.34
C LEU A 128 -6.83 0.25 10.40
N SER A 129 -6.55 1.54 10.34
CA SER A 129 -7.29 2.54 9.55
C SER A 129 -7.47 2.15 8.07
N PRO A 130 -6.42 1.76 7.31
CA PRO A 130 -6.55 1.36 5.92
C PRO A 130 -7.45 0.14 5.69
N MET A 131 -7.52 -0.77 6.67
CA MET A 131 -8.37 -1.96 6.59
C MET A 131 -9.85 -1.60 6.61
N PHE A 132 -10.20 -0.48 7.24
CA PHE A 132 -11.57 0.02 7.35
C PHE A 132 -11.88 1.04 6.24
N TRP A 133 -11.09 2.12 6.15
CA TRP A 133 -11.35 3.21 5.22
C TRP A 133 -11.10 2.84 3.74
N GLY A 134 -10.27 1.81 3.47
CA GLY A 134 -10.05 1.29 2.12
C GLY A 134 -11.33 0.82 1.45
N PRO A 135 -12.02 -0.20 2.00
CA PRO A 135 -13.32 -0.66 1.51
C PRO A 135 -14.39 0.44 1.53
N MET A 136 -14.44 1.26 2.59
CA MET A 136 -15.40 2.37 2.70
C MET A 136 -15.27 3.35 1.53
N SER A 137 -14.05 3.66 1.12
CA SER A 137 -13.81 4.57 -0.01
C SER A 137 -14.21 3.98 -1.37
N GLN A 138 -14.28 2.64 -1.50
CA GLN A 138 -14.82 1.98 -2.70
C GLN A 138 -16.34 1.94 -2.73
N VAL A 139 -16.97 1.89 -1.55
CA VAL A 139 -18.42 1.82 -1.40
C VAL A 139 -19.05 3.20 -1.54
N TYR A 140 -18.59 4.17 -0.74
CA TYR A 140 -19.18 5.51 -0.63
C TYR A 140 -18.54 6.55 -1.54
N GLY A 141 -17.39 6.25 -2.13
CA GLY A 141 -16.63 7.17 -2.97
C GLY A 141 -15.47 7.85 -2.24
N ARG A 142 -14.52 8.38 -3.02
CA ARG A 142 -13.28 8.97 -2.51
C ARG A 142 -13.51 10.30 -1.80
N ARG A 143 -14.31 11.16 -2.44
CA ARG A 143 -14.65 12.49 -1.93
C ARG A 143 -15.30 12.43 -0.56
N MET A 144 -16.36 11.62 -0.43
CA MET A 144 -17.14 11.51 0.81
C MET A 144 -16.25 11.05 1.98
N VAL A 145 -15.47 9.99 1.76
CA VAL A 145 -14.58 9.46 2.80
C VAL A 145 -13.53 10.50 3.20
N THR A 146 -12.89 11.20 2.24
CA THR A 146 -11.90 12.24 2.56
C THR A 146 -12.50 13.38 3.39
N ILE A 147 -13.72 13.83 3.09
CA ILE A 147 -14.40 14.88 3.86
C ILE A 147 -14.72 14.41 5.28
N VAL A 148 -15.33 13.21 5.42
CA VAL A 148 -15.71 12.64 6.73
C VAL A 148 -14.48 12.47 7.61
N THR A 149 -13.40 11.89 7.07
CA THR A 149 -12.17 11.68 7.83
C THR A 149 -11.44 12.99 8.15
N SER A 150 -11.52 14.02 7.31
CA SER A 150 -10.97 15.35 7.62
C SER A 150 -11.71 16.02 8.79
N ILE A 151 -13.03 15.92 8.80
CA ILE A 151 -13.85 16.44 9.92
C ILE A 151 -13.59 15.62 11.18
N GLY A 152 -13.53 14.28 11.07
CA GLY A 152 -13.18 13.40 12.19
C GLY A 152 -11.82 13.72 12.78
N PHE A 153 -10.80 13.88 11.93
CA PHE A 153 -9.45 14.28 12.36
C PHE A 153 -9.43 15.64 13.06
N LEU A 154 -10.16 16.64 12.52
CA LEU A 154 -10.32 17.96 13.13
C LEU A 154 -10.90 17.85 14.54
N LEU A 155 -12.04 17.19 14.68
CA LEU A 155 -12.71 17.05 15.97
C LEU A 155 -11.86 16.28 16.98
N CYS A 156 -11.21 15.19 16.58
CA CYS A 156 -10.33 14.41 17.44
C CYS A 156 -9.08 15.19 17.86
N SER A 157 -8.48 15.98 16.95
CA SER A 157 -7.33 16.84 17.28
C SER A 157 -7.71 17.96 18.25
N MET A 158 -8.87 18.59 18.03
CA MET A 158 -9.43 19.59 18.95
C MET A 158 -9.68 18.98 20.34
N SER A 159 -10.31 17.82 20.40
CA SER A 159 -10.57 17.11 21.66
C SER A 159 -9.27 16.69 22.35
N THR A 160 -8.22 16.36 21.60
CA THR A 160 -6.89 16.09 22.16
C THR A 160 -6.28 17.35 22.79
N ALA A 161 -6.42 18.52 22.14
CA ALA A 161 -5.97 19.80 22.71
C ALA A 161 -6.69 20.18 24.01
N LEU A 162 -7.96 19.82 24.11
CA LEU A 162 -8.82 20.11 25.27
C LEU A 162 -8.83 18.99 26.34
N SER A 163 -8.05 17.91 26.17
CA SER A 163 -8.09 16.74 27.04
C SER A 163 -7.74 17.11 28.51
N PRO A 164 -8.63 16.79 29.47
CA PRO A 164 -8.40 17.13 30.86
C PRO A 164 -7.53 16.12 31.61
N ASN A 165 -7.41 14.91 31.11
CA ASN A 165 -6.67 13.81 31.72
C ASN A 165 -6.02 12.90 30.67
N LEU A 166 -5.07 12.08 31.11
CA LEU A 166 -4.31 11.16 30.25
C LEU A 166 -5.21 10.17 29.50
N GLY A 167 -6.32 9.68 30.09
CA GLY A 167 -7.24 8.76 29.44
C GLY A 167 -7.95 9.37 28.25
N ALA A 168 -8.46 10.60 28.39
CA ALA A 168 -9.07 11.35 27.28
C ALA A 168 -8.04 11.66 26.17
N PHE A 169 -6.85 12.11 26.56
CA PHE A 169 -5.73 12.30 25.65
C PHE A 169 -5.42 11.02 24.85
N PHE A 170 -5.36 9.87 25.52
CA PHE A 170 -5.12 8.57 24.90
C PHE A 170 -6.17 8.27 23.84
N VAL A 171 -7.47 8.28 24.21
CA VAL A 171 -8.57 7.92 23.30
C VAL A 171 -8.61 8.82 22.06
N PHE A 172 -8.58 10.14 22.26
CA PHE A 172 -8.66 11.07 21.12
C PHE A 172 -7.42 11.00 20.22
N ARG A 173 -6.24 10.68 20.75
CA ARG A 173 -5.04 10.41 19.96
C ARG A 173 -5.20 9.21 19.06
N LEU A 174 -5.78 8.09 19.58
CA LEU A 174 -6.02 6.88 18.79
C LEU A 174 -7.01 7.14 17.64
N LEU A 175 -8.08 7.87 17.94
CA LEU A 175 -9.07 8.26 16.93
C LEU A 175 -8.44 9.17 15.85
N THR A 176 -7.60 10.14 16.27
CA THR A 176 -6.85 10.99 15.32
C THR A 176 -5.99 10.16 14.37
N ALA A 177 -5.31 9.10 14.87
CA ALA A 177 -4.53 8.18 14.02
C ALA A 177 -5.41 7.42 13.03
N PHE A 178 -6.55 6.95 13.51
CA PHE A 178 -7.50 6.18 12.70
C PHE A 178 -8.08 7.01 11.55
N GLU A 179 -8.42 8.27 11.80
CA GLU A 179 -8.93 9.17 10.76
C GLU A 179 -7.81 9.60 9.80
N GLY A 180 -6.66 10.01 10.34
CA GLY A 180 -5.57 10.62 9.55
C GLY A 180 -4.94 9.68 8.53
N THR A 181 -4.79 8.39 8.82
CA THR A 181 -4.15 7.46 7.90
C THR A 181 -5.00 7.18 6.66
N SER A 182 -6.31 7.42 6.72
CA SER A 182 -7.19 7.33 5.56
C SER A 182 -6.73 8.21 4.40
N PHE A 183 -6.16 9.39 4.68
CA PHE A 183 -5.70 10.33 3.64
C PHE A 183 -4.61 9.74 2.76
N ILE A 184 -3.70 8.95 3.34
CA ILE A 184 -2.61 8.31 2.60
C ILE A 184 -3.18 7.25 1.66
N LEU A 185 -4.13 6.44 2.14
CA LEU A 185 -4.73 5.38 1.34
C LEU A 185 -5.66 5.92 0.25
N VAL A 186 -6.59 6.82 0.63
CA VAL A 186 -7.55 7.40 -0.31
C VAL A 186 -6.86 8.28 -1.34
N GLY A 187 -5.84 9.05 -0.92
CA GLY A 187 -5.04 9.87 -1.83
C GLY A 187 -4.33 9.04 -2.90
N ALA A 188 -3.70 7.92 -2.51
CA ALA A 188 -3.09 7.00 -3.48
C ALA A 188 -4.14 6.39 -4.43
N ALA A 189 -5.34 6.08 -3.94
CA ALA A 189 -6.43 5.56 -4.77
C ALA A 189 -6.94 6.61 -5.77
N VAL A 190 -7.14 7.87 -5.34
CA VAL A 190 -7.53 8.99 -6.23
C VAL A 190 -6.51 9.19 -7.35
N ILE A 191 -5.20 9.15 -7.06
CA ILE A 191 -4.17 9.25 -8.10
C ILE A 191 -4.30 8.09 -9.09
N GLY A 192 -4.61 6.89 -8.60
CA GLY A 192 -4.90 5.73 -9.43
C GLY A 192 -6.11 5.92 -10.34
N ASP A 193 -7.12 6.66 -9.88
CA ASP A 193 -8.38 6.92 -10.60
C ASP A 193 -8.21 8.02 -11.67
N ILE A 194 -7.32 9.03 -11.49
CA ILE A 194 -7.22 10.22 -12.37
C ILE A 194 -6.00 10.24 -13.31
N TYR A 195 -4.98 9.41 -13.06
CA TYR A 195 -3.77 9.35 -13.89
C TYR A 195 -3.62 8.00 -14.59
N ARG A 196 -3.21 8.03 -15.86
CA ARG A 196 -2.86 6.82 -16.61
C ARG A 196 -1.68 6.10 -15.94
N PRO A 197 -1.59 4.77 -16.03
CA PRO A 197 -0.50 4.00 -15.43
C PRO A 197 0.90 4.49 -15.79
N THR A 198 1.07 5.07 -16.98
CA THR A 198 2.34 5.63 -17.49
C THR A 198 2.73 6.96 -16.84
N GLU A 199 1.77 7.72 -16.31
CA GLU A 199 1.96 9.08 -15.76
C GLU A 199 1.89 9.11 -14.23
N ARG A 200 1.39 8.03 -13.59
CA ARG A 200 1.18 7.93 -12.14
C ARG A 200 2.45 8.14 -11.31
N GLY A 201 3.62 7.78 -11.84
CA GLY A 201 4.88 7.84 -11.09
C GLY A 201 5.18 9.24 -10.57
N THR A 202 5.09 10.24 -11.43
CA THR A 202 5.34 11.65 -11.07
C THR A 202 4.29 12.18 -10.09
N ALA A 203 3.00 11.92 -10.35
CA ALA A 203 1.90 12.35 -9.48
C ALA A 203 2.00 11.71 -8.08
N THR A 204 2.34 10.41 -8.02
CA THR A 204 2.58 9.70 -6.76
C THR A 204 3.79 10.27 -6.01
N GLY A 205 4.85 10.67 -6.72
CA GLY A 205 6.01 11.34 -6.13
C GLY A 205 5.63 12.64 -5.41
N TRP A 206 4.89 13.52 -6.08
CA TRP A 206 4.37 14.75 -5.47
C TRP A 206 3.44 14.48 -4.28
N PHE A 207 2.56 13.51 -4.39
CA PHE A 207 1.68 13.11 -3.31
C PHE A 207 2.46 12.55 -2.10
N MET A 208 3.42 11.67 -2.33
CA MET A 208 4.24 11.06 -1.28
C MET A 208 5.12 12.09 -0.57
N SER A 209 5.49 13.20 -1.23
CA SER A 209 6.28 14.26 -0.58
C SER A 209 5.58 14.80 0.66
N GLY A 210 4.25 14.98 0.65
CA GLY A 210 3.47 15.36 1.82
C GLY A 210 3.64 14.38 2.98
N THR A 211 3.47 13.09 2.70
CA THR A 211 3.62 12.03 3.71
C THR A 211 5.01 12.00 4.34
N LEU A 212 6.06 12.33 3.56
CA LEU A 212 7.45 12.23 4.00
C LEU A 212 7.96 13.48 4.71
N VAL A 213 7.37 14.63 4.41
CA VAL A 213 7.69 15.90 5.09
C VAL A 213 7.22 15.87 6.55
N GLY A 214 6.11 15.16 6.84
CA GLY A 214 5.54 15.07 8.18
C GLY A 214 6.53 14.63 9.27
N PRO A 215 7.19 13.49 9.15
CA PRO A 215 8.17 13.01 10.14
C PRO A 215 9.38 13.93 10.33
N ALA A 216 9.72 14.71 9.32
CA ALA A 216 10.81 15.68 9.38
C ALA A 216 10.43 16.94 10.13
N PHE A 217 9.35 17.57 9.69
CA PHE A 217 8.94 18.87 10.21
C PHE A 217 8.09 18.77 11.48
N GLY A 218 7.42 17.62 11.72
CA GLY A 218 6.59 17.42 12.89
C GLY A 218 7.31 17.73 14.21
N PRO A 219 8.40 17.01 14.53
CA PRO A 219 9.11 17.25 15.78
C PRO A 219 9.84 18.60 15.83
N PHE A 220 10.28 19.12 14.68
CA PHE A 220 10.88 20.45 14.61
C PHE A 220 9.87 21.53 14.96
N ILE A 221 8.70 21.54 14.32
CA ILE A 221 7.60 22.47 14.63
C ILE A 221 7.13 22.24 16.07
N GLY A 222 6.97 20.98 16.50
CA GLY A 222 6.62 20.65 17.88
C GLY A 222 7.64 21.20 18.88
N GLY A 223 8.94 21.07 18.59
CA GLY A 223 10.02 21.62 19.44
C GLY A 223 9.98 23.14 19.56
N ILE A 224 9.72 23.87 18.47
CA ILE A 224 9.53 25.31 18.48
C ILE A 224 8.31 25.67 19.35
N ILE A 225 7.16 25.06 19.10
CA ILE A 225 5.93 25.36 19.85
C ILE A 225 6.13 25.15 21.35
N VAL A 226 6.69 24.01 21.75
CA VAL A 226 6.89 23.68 23.17
C VAL A 226 7.93 24.57 23.84
N THR A 227 8.87 25.11 23.08
CA THR A 227 9.87 26.05 23.62
C THR A 227 9.24 27.40 24.02
N PHE A 228 8.26 27.87 23.24
CA PHE A 228 7.68 29.21 23.44
C PHE A 228 6.25 29.20 24.00
N THR A 229 5.56 28.05 23.92
CA THR A 229 4.16 27.93 24.30
C THR A 229 3.84 26.55 24.91
N SER A 230 2.56 26.27 25.17
CA SER A 230 2.10 24.98 25.67
C SER A 230 2.11 23.91 24.54
N TRP A 231 2.36 22.65 24.89
CA TRP A 231 2.23 21.49 23.98
C TRP A 231 0.83 21.36 23.37
N ARG A 232 -0.21 21.89 24.01
CA ARG A 232 -1.59 21.89 23.47
C ARG A 232 -1.70 22.66 22.15
N VAL A 233 -0.86 23.67 21.93
CA VAL A 233 -0.83 24.45 20.69
C VAL A 233 -0.45 23.59 19.49
N ILE A 234 0.28 22.49 19.67
CA ILE A 234 0.55 21.50 18.61
C ILE A 234 -0.77 20.95 18.05
N PHE A 235 -1.70 20.62 18.92
CA PHE A 235 -2.99 20.05 18.52
C PHE A 235 -3.96 21.10 17.97
N TRP A 236 -3.89 22.35 18.45
CA TRP A 236 -4.60 23.45 17.82
C TRP A 236 -4.10 23.76 16.41
N LEU A 237 -2.80 23.69 16.17
CA LEU A 237 -2.22 23.79 14.84
C LEU A 237 -2.74 22.66 13.94
N GLN A 238 -2.76 21.42 14.43
CA GLN A 238 -3.29 20.28 13.69
C GLN A 238 -4.78 20.44 13.38
N THR A 239 -5.56 20.95 14.32
CA THR A 239 -6.98 21.28 14.15
C THR A 239 -7.18 22.30 13.03
N GLY A 240 -6.38 23.39 13.03
CA GLY A 240 -6.42 24.40 11.98
C GLY A 240 -6.08 23.83 10.59
N LEU A 241 -4.99 23.03 10.51
CA LEU A 241 -4.60 22.36 9.26
C LEU A 241 -5.66 21.37 8.78
N ALA A 242 -6.30 20.63 9.69
CA ALA A 242 -7.41 19.73 9.36
C ALA A 242 -8.64 20.49 8.85
N GLY A 243 -8.92 21.67 9.40
CA GLY A 243 -9.97 22.57 8.90
C GLY A 243 -9.72 22.99 7.45
N VAL A 244 -8.48 23.38 7.14
CA VAL A 244 -8.07 23.69 5.76
C VAL A 244 -8.23 22.47 4.85
N ALA A 245 -7.84 21.28 5.32
CA ALA A 245 -7.99 20.04 4.56
C ALA A 245 -9.47 19.70 4.30
N ALA A 246 -10.35 19.88 5.30
CA ALA A 246 -11.78 19.61 5.15
C ALA A 246 -12.43 20.57 4.14
N VAL A 247 -12.17 21.88 4.25
CA VAL A 247 -12.65 22.91 3.33
C VAL A 247 -12.09 22.67 1.93
N GLY A 248 -10.78 22.42 1.79
CA GLY A 248 -10.15 22.11 0.52
C GLY A 248 -10.74 20.86 -0.13
N SER A 249 -10.96 19.80 0.63
CA SER A 249 -11.57 18.55 0.13
C SER A 249 -13.02 18.75 -0.32
N TYR A 250 -13.76 19.59 0.37
CA TYR A 250 -15.15 19.90 0.00
C TYR A 250 -15.24 20.64 -1.34
N PHE A 251 -14.40 21.66 -1.57
CA PHE A 251 -14.49 22.51 -2.77
C PHE A 251 -13.65 22.00 -3.95
N LEU A 252 -12.47 21.41 -3.70
CA LEU A 252 -11.51 21.09 -4.76
C LEU A 252 -11.53 19.62 -5.18
N LEU A 253 -11.95 18.70 -4.29
CA LEU A 253 -11.95 17.27 -4.60
C LEU A 253 -13.28 16.85 -5.23
N PRO A 254 -13.33 16.56 -6.56
CA PRO A 254 -14.49 15.93 -7.19
C PRO A 254 -14.57 14.44 -6.81
N GLU A 255 -15.69 13.80 -7.07
CA GLU A 255 -15.74 12.35 -7.00
C GLU A 255 -14.95 11.75 -8.17
N THR A 256 -13.98 10.91 -7.86
CA THR A 256 -13.02 10.36 -8.83
C THR A 256 -13.27 8.90 -9.17
N ILE A 257 -13.97 8.17 -8.30
CA ILE A 257 -14.28 6.77 -8.55
C ILE A 257 -15.22 6.63 -9.76
N TYR A 258 -14.88 5.71 -10.65
CA TYR A 258 -15.67 5.45 -11.86
C TYR A 258 -17.01 4.80 -11.52
N HIS A 259 -16.98 3.77 -10.66
CA HIS A 259 -18.15 2.99 -10.27
C HIS A 259 -18.12 2.72 -8.77
N LYS A 260 -19.13 3.23 -8.07
CA LYS A 260 -19.27 3.00 -6.63
C LYS A 260 -19.94 1.65 -6.41
N LYS A 261 -19.38 0.83 -5.53
CA LYS A 261 -20.02 -0.44 -5.17
C LYS A 261 -21.40 -0.26 -4.50
N MET A 262 -21.71 0.94 -4.04
CA MET A 262 -23.05 1.29 -3.56
C MET A 262 -24.09 1.28 -4.68
N ASP A 263 -23.68 1.61 -5.91
CA ASP A 263 -24.58 1.67 -7.07
C ASP A 263 -25.02 0.25 -7.49
N ASP A 264 -24.18 -0.77 -7.26
CA ASP A 264 -24.51 -2.19 -7.48
C ASP A 264 -25.59 -2.71 -6.51
N LEU A 265 -25.81 -1.99 -5.40
CA LEU A 265 -26.77 -2.38 -4.37
C LEU A 265 -28.12 -1.67 -4.50
N VAL A 266 -28.35 -0.97 -5.59
CA VAL A 266 -29.64 -0.37 -5.92
C VAL A 266 -30.63 -1.51 -6.20
N GLY A 267 -31.71 -1.60 -5.40
CA GLY A 267 -32.71 -2.66 -5.51
C GLY A 267 -32.64 -3.74 -4.41
N TYR A 268 -31.59 -3.78 -3.63
CA TYR A 268 -31.54 -4.69 -2.46
C TYR A 268 -32.36 -4.12 -1.27
N SER A 269 -33.04 -5.00 -0.53
CA SER A 269 -33.70 -4.61 0.73
C SER A 269 -32.69 -4.11 1.76
N GLY A 270 -33.12 -3.25 2.70
CA GLY A 270 -32.23 -2.62 3.69
C GLY A 270 -31.34 -3.61 4.44
N VAL A 271 -31.89 -4.75 4.87
CA VAL A 271 -31.17 -5.80 5.61
C VAL A 271 -30.16 -6.53 4.69
N ALA A 272 -30.56 -6.87 3.46
CA ALA A 272 -29.68 -7.51 2.48
C ALA A 272 -28.53 -6.56 2.11
N LYS A 273 -28.83 -5.28 1.89
CA LYS A 273 -27.84 -4.23 1.61
C LYS A 273 -26.83 -4.10 2.76
N ALA A 274 -27.29 -4.04 4.02
CA ALA A 274 -26.42 -3.98 5.20
C ALA A 274 -25.51 -5.22 5.32
N ARG A 275 -26.02 -6.42 5.06
CA ARG A 275 -25.25 -7.66 5.08
C ARG A 275 -24.13 -7.67 4.02
N VAL A 276 -24.44 -7.25 2.80
CA VAL A 276 -23.46 -7.16 1.71
C VAL A 276 -22.42 -6.10 2.04
N LEU A 277 -22.81 -4.92 2.53
CA LEU A 277 -21.88 -3.87 2.95
C LEU A 277 -20.93 -4.32 4.06
N LEU A 278 -21.45 -4.99 5.10
CA LEU A 278 -20.62 -5.57 6.17
C LEU A 278 -19.64 -6.62 5.62
N GLY A 279 -20.07 -7.42 4.64
CA GLY A 279 -19.21 -8.37 3.95
C GLY A 279 -18.10 -7.68 3.14
N MET A 280 -18.37 -6.53 2.52
CA MET A 280 -17.39 -5.75 1.76
C MET A 280 -16.37 -5.04 2.66
N ILE A 281 -16.81 -4.54 3.83
CA ILE A 281 -15.98 -3.80 4.79
C ILE A 281 -15.17 -4.76 5.69
N ASN A 282 -15.42 -6.07 5.60
CA ASN A 282 -14.78 -7.06 6.46
C ASN A 282 -13.24 -7.02 6.36
N PRO A 283 -12.53 -6.61 7.43
CA PRO A 283 -11.07 -6.53 7.45
C PRO A 283 -10.39 -7.90 7.31
N TRP A 284 -11.12 -8.99 7.56
CA TRP A 284 -10.62 -10.36 7.39
C TRP A 284 -10.17 -10.64 5.95
N ARG A 285 -10.76 -9.97 4.96
CA ARG A 285 -10.34 -10.06 3.55
C ARG A 285 -8.89 -9.63 3.34
N VAL A 286 -8.44 -8.64 4.12
CA VAL A 286 -7.05 -8.16 4.10
C VAL A 286 -6.14 -9.18 4.78
N VAL A 287 -6.55 -9.73 5.93
CA VAL A 287 -5.78 -10.77 6.64
C VAL A 287 -5.61 -12.03 5.79
N LEU A 288 -6.62 -12.42 5.01
CA LEU A 288 -6.54 -13.56 4.10
C LEU A 288 -5.46 -13.40 3.00
N LEU A 289 -4.99 -12.17 2.71
CA LEU A 289 -3.88 -11.95 1.79
C LEU A 289 -2.53 -12.38 2.37
N TRP A 290 -2.43 -12.52 3.67
CA TRP A 290 -1.22 -13.05 4.30
C TRP A 290 -1.01 -14.55 4.04
N GLU A 291 -1.99 -15.24 3.42
CA GLU A 291 -1.79 -16.58 2.84
C GLU A 291 -0.72 -16.59 1.73
N TYR A 292 -0.42 -15.43 1.14
CA TYR A 292 0.67 -15.26 0.18
C TYR A 292 1.99 -14.93 0.90
N PRO A 293 2.94 -15.88 1.01
CA PRO A 293 4.17 -15.69 1.79
C PRO A 293 5.01 -14.51 1.29
N ASN A 294 5.03 -14.27 -0.02
CA ASN A 294 5.74 -13.12 -0.60
C ASN A 294 5.20 -11.77 -0.12
N LEU A 295 3.88 -11.62 0.05
CA LEU A 295 3.28 -10.40 0.58
C LEU A 295 3.58 -10.23 2.08
N LEU A 296 3.51 -11.32 2.85
CA LEU A 296 3.86 -11.31 4.26
C LEU A 296 5.32 -10.91 4.47
N LEU A 297 6.25 -11.54 3.76
CA LEU A 297 7.69 -11.23 3.85
C LEU A 297 8.02 -9.81 3.38
N THR A 298 7.35 -9.30 2.34
CA THR A 298 7.50 -7.90 1.92
C THR A 298 6.94 -6.95 2.97
N GLY A 299 5.84 -7.32 3.63
CA GLY A 299 5.29 -6.60 4.78
C GLY A 299 6.29 -6.55 5.95
N MET A 300 6.95 -7.66 6.27
CA MET A 300 8.02 -7.74 7.29
C MET A 300 9.22 -6.87 6.92
N SER A 301 9.63 -6.87 5.65
CA SER A 301 10.69 -5.99 5.14
C SER A 301 10.33 -4.51 5.30
N SER A 302 9.11 -4.12 4.93
CA SER A 302 8.60 -2.76 5.13
C SER A 302 8.50 -2.39 6.60
N ALA A 303 8.11 -3.34 7.45
CA ALA A 303 7.97 -3.16 8.89
C ALA A 303 9.34 -2.92 9.57
N SER A 304 10.39 -3.62 9.15
CA SER A 304 11.74 -3.40 9.68
C SER A 304 12.27 -1.99 9.39
N LEU A 305 11.89 -1.40 8.24
CA LEU A 305 12.22 -0.01 7.92
C LEU A 305 11.48 0.99 8.82
N VAL A 306 10.19 0.74 9.11
CA VAL A 306 9.41 1.63 9.99
C VAL A 306 9.85 1.47 11.44
N TRP A 307 10.14 0.25 11.91
CA TRP A 307 10.79 0.01 13.18
C TRP A 307 12.04 0.87 13.32
N ASN A 308 12.94 0.80 12.34
CA ASN A 308 14.15 1.61 12.33
C ASN A 308 13.85 3.12 12.42
N MET A 309 12.90 3.60 11.63
CA MET A 309 12.53 5.02 11.63
C MET A 309 12.11 5.50 13.02
N TYR A 310 11.18 4.81 13.67
CA TYR A 310 10.70 5.21 14.98
C TYR A 310 11.70 4.92 16.11
N SER A 311 12.50 3.87 15.99
CA SER A 311 13.59 3.57 16.92
C SER A 311 14.66 4.67 16.97
N LEU A 312 14.91 5.35 15.85
CA LEU A 312 15.83 6.48 15.78
C LEU A 312 15.16 7.81 16.20
N LEU A 313 13.92 8.04 15.78
CA LEU A 313 13.24 9.32 16.05
C LEU A 313 12.76 9.44 17.50
N THR A 314 12.23 8.36 18.09
CA THR A 314 11.63 8.40 19.44
C THR A 314 12.62 8.82 20.54
N PRO A 315 13.84 8.28 20.59
CA PRO A 315 14.77 8.56 21.69
C PRO A 315 15.55 9.87 21.53
N ILE A 316 15.48 10.59 20.41
CA ILE A 316 16.30 11.77 20.13
C ILE A 316 16.29 12.73 21.33
N ARG A 317 15.12 13.09 21.83
CA ARG A 317 15.00 14.05 22.93
C ARG A 317 15.53 13.49 24.26
N TYR A 318 15.34 12.21 24.54
CA TYR A 318 15.78 11.57 25.78
C TYR A 318 17.25 11.21 25.79
N VAL A 319 17.84 10.97 24.63
CA VAL A 319 19.23 10.50 24.50
C VAL A 319 20.16 11.62 24.06
N LEU A 320 19.81 12.36 22.98
CA LEU A 320 20.73 13.36 22.42
C LEU A 320 20.73 14.66 23.23
N ASN A 321 19.58 15.09 23.79
CA ASN A 321 19.56 16.33 24.58
C ASN A 321 20.47 16.25 25.80
N PRO A 322 20.38 15.24 26.68
CA PRO A 322 21.34 15.11 27.80
C PRO A 322 22.77 14.89 27.33
N ARG A 323 22.97 14.14 26.24
CA ARG A 323 24.32 13.79 25.75
C ARG A 323 25.09 14.98 25.23
N TYR A 324 24.41 15.91 24.57
CA TYR A 324 25.02 17.12 23.99
C TYR A 324 24.74 18.38 24.80
N ASN A 325 24.25 18.24 26.04
CA ASN A 325 23.91 19.36 26.94
C ASN A 325 22.93 20.36 26.30
N LEU A 326 21.93 19.86 25.55
CA LEU A 326 20.93 20.72 24.94
C LEU A 326 19.83 21.04 25.92
N THR A 327 19.60 22.35 26.13
CA THR A 327 18.68 22.86 27.17
C THR A 327 17.27 23.07 26.67
N THR A 328 17.09 23.32 25.36
CA THR A 328 15.78 23.69 24.82
C THR A 328 15.17 22.57 23.94
N PRO A 329 13.84 22.40 23.96
CA PRO A 329 13.13 21.50 23.07
C PRO A 329 13.41 21.74 21.58
N MET A 330 13.57 23.01 21.20
CA MET A 330 13.88 23.42 19.83
C MET A 330 15.23 22.85 19.34
N GLN A 331 16.27 22.86 20.19
CA GLN A 331 17.59 22.30 19.84
C GLN A 331 17.49 20.80 19.53
N GLY A 332 16.74 20.04 20.36
CA GLY A 332 16.44 18.62 20.06
C GLY A 332 15.62 18.47 18.78
N GLY A 333 14.71 19.40 18.52
CA GLY A 333 13.89 19.45 17.30
C GLY A 333 14.70 19.55 16.00
N LEU A 334 15.85 20.25 16.03
CA LEU A 334 16.73 20.41 14.86
C LEU A 334 17.32 19.08 14.37
N PHE A 335 17.57 18.10 15.26
CA PHE A 335 18.09 16.80 14.83
C PHE A 335 17.13 16.05 13.91
N TYR A 336 15.82 16.27 14.03
CA TYR A 336 14.84 15.61 13.15
C TYR A 336 14.89 16.14 11.71
N LEU A 337 15.44 17.35 11.49
CA LEU A 337 15.62 17.86 10.14
C LEU A 337 16.66 17.04 9.35
N ALA A 338 17.65 16.43 10.01
CA ALA A 338 18.66 15.65 9.34
C ALA A 338 18.05 14.44 8.59
N PRO A 339 17.37 13.48 9.23
CA PRO A 339 16.70 12.41 8.51
C PRO A 339 15.59 12.92 7.59
N GLY A 340 14.93 14.03 7.94
CA GLY A 340 13.88 14.63 7.13
C GLY A 340 14.36 15.16 5.80
N CYS A 341 15.44 15.90 5.76
CA CYS A 341 16.10 16.31 4.52
C CYS A 341 16.59 15.08 3.72
N GLY A 342 17.06 14.05 4.44
CA GLY A 342 17.41 12.76 3.83
C GLY A 342 16.21 12.11 3.13
N TYR A 343 15.03 12.11 3.76
CA TYR A 343 13.80 11.58 3.14
C TYR A 343 13.44 12.35 1.88
N LEU A 344 13.50 13.68 1.88
CA LEU A 344 13.23 14.49 0.69
C LEU A 344 14.16 14.13 -0.45
N VAL A 345 15.48 14.14 -0.22
CA VAL A 345 16.49 13.77 -1.22
C VAL A 345 16.27 12.34 -1.73
N GLY A 346 16.05 11.39 -0.81
CA GLY A 346 15.81 9.99 -1.12
C GLY A 346 14.55 9.77 -1.97
N THR A 347 13.49 10.57 -1.78
CA THR A 347 12.26 10.50 -2.57
C THR A 347 12.52 10.81 -4.03
N PHE A 348 13.22 11.90 -4.33
CA PHE A 348 13.48 12.31 -5.72
C PHE A 348 14.42 11.36 -6.46
N ILE A 349 15.41 10.81 -5.76
CA ILE A 349 16.43 9.95 -6.37
C ILE A 349 16.00 8.49 -6.36
N GLY A 350 15.39 8.02 -5.25
CA GLY A 350 15.07 6.61 -5.02
C GLY A 350 14.07 6.05 -6.04
N GLY A 351 13.03 6.83 -6.40
CA GLY A 351 12.07 6.43 -7.43
C GLY A 351 12.72 6.24 -8.80
N ARG A 352 13.56 7.18 -9.22
CA ARG A 352 14.31 7.10 -10.49
C ARG A 352 15.28 5.93 -10.52
N TYR A 353 15.95 5.67 -9.40
CA TYR A 353 16.86 4.53 -9.26
C TYR A 353 16.10 3.19 -9.35
N ALA A 354 14.94 3.08 -8.70
CA ALA A 354 14.10 1.89 -8.78
C ALA A 354 13.66 1.61 -10.23
N ASP A 355 13.24 2.65 -10.96
CA ASP A 355 12.85 2.52 -12.37
C ASP A 355 14.04 2.18 -13.28
N TYR A 356 15.22 2.72 -13.02
CA TYR A 356 16.45 2.33 -13.70
C TYR A 356 16.77 0.85 -13.51
N VAL A 357 16.67 0.34 -12.29
CA VAL A 357 16.93 -1.08 -11.98
C VAL A 357 15.93 -1.97 -12.73
N VAL A 358 14.62 -1.63 -12.72
CA VAL A 358 13.60 -2.38 -13.46
C VAL A 358 13.91 -2.42 -14.96
N LYS A 359 14.22 -1.26 -15.57
CA LYS A 359 14.59 -1.18 -17.00
C LYS A 359 15.82 -2.03 -17.31
N LYS A 360 16.85 -2.01 -16.45
CA LYS A 360 18.06 -2.83 -16.58
C LYS A 360 17.74 -4.33 -16.61
N TYR A 361 16.86 -4.80 -15.71
CA TYR A 361 16.47 -6.22 -15.66
C TYR A 361 15.56 -6.63 -16.80
N ILE A 362 14.64 -5.75 -17.25
CA ILE A 362 13.83 -5.98 -18.46
C ILE A 362 14.74 -6.14 -19.67
N LYS A 363 15.74 -5.24 -19.85
CA LYS A 363 16.72 -5.34 -20.96
C LYS A 363 17.52 -6.65 -20.91
N LYS A 364 17.82 -7.16 -19.72
CA LYS A 364 18.58 -8.42 -19.54
C LYS A 364 17.75 -9.67 -19.82
N ARG A 365 16.45 -9.67 -19.51
CA ARG A 365 15.58 -10.87 -19.51
C ARG A 365 14.52 -10.86 -20.61
N GLY A 366 14.25 -9.72 -21.23
CA GLY A 366 13.17 -9.55 -22.22
C GLY A 366 11.76 -9.48 -21.64
N VAL A 367 11.55 -9.83 -20.37
CA VAL A 367 10.24 -9.89 -19.71
C VAL A 367 10.26 -9.10 -18.41
N ARG A 368 9.17 -8.35 -18.12
CA ARG A 368 8.99 -7.64 -16.86
C ARG A 368 8.54 -8.61 -15.75
N ILE A 369 9.28 -8.64 -14.65
CA ILE A 369 8.96 -9.42 -13.46
C ILE A 369 8.79 -8.43 -12.29
N PRO A 370 7.68 -8.49 -11.50
CA PRO A 370 7.47 -7.57 -10.38
C PRO A 370 8.60 -7.57 -9.34
N GLU A 371 9.22 -8.73 -9.10
CA GLU A 371 10.32 -8.95 -8.17
C GLU A 371 11.59 -8.14 -8.51
N ASP A 372 11.79 -7.79 -9.79
CA ASP A 372 12.99 -7.07 -10.24
C ASP A 372 13.13 -5.68 -9.59
N ARG A 373 12.01 -5.07 -9.21
CA ARG A 373 11.99 -3.78 -8.51
C ARG A 373 12.63 -3.85 -7.13
N MET A 374 12.45 -4.97 -6.42
CA MET A 374 12.97 -5.13 -5.06
C MET A 374 14.50 -5.21 -5.00
N TYR A 375 15.19 -5.55 -6.11
CA TYR A 375 16.65 -5.52 -6.16
C TYR A 375 17.23 -4.12 -5.88
N SER A 376 16.50 -3.05 -6.16
CA SER A 376 16.95 -1.69 -5.85
C SER A 376 17.02 -1.41 -4.35
N ALA A 377 16.21 -2.07 -3.54
CA ALA A 377 16.16 -1.88 -2.09
C ALA A 377 17.27 -2.65 -1.35
N LEU A 378 17.70 -3.81 -1.87
CA LEU A 378 18.62 -4.73 -1.16
C LEU A 378 19.92 -4.08 -0.67
N PRO A 379 20.71 -3.32 -1.47
CA PRO A 379 21.97 -2.76 -1.00
C PRO A 379 21.78 -1.73 0.12
N PHE A 380 20.69 -0.95 0.04
CA PHE A 380 20.40 0.08 1.05
C PHE A 380 19.90 -0.56 2.35
N MET A 381 18.99 -1.53 2.28
CA MET A 381 18.50 -2.26 3.46
C MET A 381 19.57 -3.17 4.09
N GLY A 382 20.43 -3.80 3.28
CA GLY A 382 21.39 -4.79 3.76
C GLY A 382 22.67 -4.18 4.33
N ILE A 383 23.11 -3.03 3.80
CA ILE A 383 24.42 -2.47 4.13
C ILE A 383 24.28 -1.04 4.67
N VAL A 384 23.65 -0.13 3.93
CA VAL A 384 23.69 1.31 4.25
C VAL A 384 22.91 1.60 5.53
N ILE A 385 21.66 1.15 5.61
CA ILE A 385 20.81 1.42 6.78
C ILE A 385 21.39 0.77 8.05
N PRO A 386 21.72 -0.55 8.09
CA PRO A 386 22.34 -1.16 9.25
C PRO A 386 23.66 -0.49 9.65
N GLY A 387 24.51 -0.14 8.67
CA GLY A 387 25.76 0.58 8.93
C GLY A 387 25.53 1.94 9.60
N CYS A 388 24.58 2.73 9.09
CA CYS A 388 24.22 4.01 9.70
C CYS A 388 23.68 3.83 11.13
N ILE A 389 22.83 2.82 11.38
CA ILE A 389 22.28 2.56 12.71
C ILE A 389 23.38 2.20 13.70
N LEU A 390 24.32 1.34 13.30
CA LEU A 390 25.46 0.93 14.15
C LEU A 390 26.36 2.11 14.46
N ILE A 391 26.73 2.90 13.46
CA ILE A 391 27.55 4.11 13.67
C ILE A 391 26.83 5.09 14.59
N TYR A 392 25.55 5.36 14.38
CA TYR A 392 24.75 6.21 15.26
C TYR A 392 24.77 5.69 16.71
N GLY A 393 24.36 4.43 16.91
CA GLY A 393 24.19 3.87 18.25
C GLY A 393 25.50 3.86 19.05
N TRP A 394 26.58 3.39 18.47
CA TRP A 394 27.87 3.31 19.16
C TRP A 394 28.58 4.66 19.30
N SER A 395 28.41 5.60 18.33
CA SER A 395 28.93 6.96 18.46
C SER A 395 28.27 7.72 19.60
N VAL A 396 26.95 7.60 19.75
CA VAL A 396 26.20 8.20 20.86
C VAL A 396 26.56 7.52 22.19
N GLU A 397 26.67 6.18 22.25
CA GLU A 397 27.02 5.43 23.46
C GLU A 397 28.41 5.81 23.97
N LYS A 398 29.41 5.83 23.08
CA LYS A 398 30.80 6.12 23.42
C LYS A 398 31.17 7.60 23.43
N ASN A 399 30.25 8.48 23.10
CA ASN A 399 30.46 9.92 23.00
C ASN A 399 31.56 10.32 22.00
N VAL A 400 31.58 9.64 20.83
CA VAL A 400 32.58 9.86 19.76
C VAL A 400 31.93 10.54 18.58
N GLY A 401 32.64 11.47 17.93
CA GLY A 401 32.21 12.12 16.69
C GLY A 401 31.25 13.32 16.87
N GLY A 402 30.69 13.52 18.06
CA GLY A 402 29.88 14.68 18.38
C GLY A 402 28.61 14.85 17.50
N ILE A 403 28.08 16.07 17.50
CA ILE A 403 26.88 16.45 16.73
C ILE A 403 27.05 16.24 15.21
N PRO A 404 28.17 16.61 14.56
CA PRO A 404 28.30 16.48 13.11
C PRO A 404 28.16 15.04 12.62
N LEU A 405 28.78 14.08 13.31
CA LEU A 405 28.68 12.66 12.92
C LEU A 405 27.25 12.16 13.02
N THR A 406 26.55 12.50 14.12
CA THR A 406 25.16 12.12 14.34
C THR A 406 24.25 12.67 13.24
N VAL A 407 24.40 13.95 12.87
CA VAL A 407 23.59 14.60 11.82
C VAL A 407 23.83 13.96 10.45
N VAL A 408 25.11 13.73 10.06
CA VAL A 408 25.44 13.12 8.77
C VAL A 408 24.89 11.70 8.68
N VAL A 409 25.03 10.90 9.73
CA VAL A 409 24.55 9.52 9.74
C VAL A 409 23.02 9.45 9.68
N LEU A 410 22.31 10.31 10.43
CA LEU A 410 20.84 10.39 10.36
C LEU A 410 20.37 10.83 8.97
N PHE A 411 21.06 11.77 8.33
CA PHE A 411 20.75 12.20 6.96
C PHE A 411 20.92 11.05 5.95
N LEU A 412 22.06 10.36 5.98
CA LEU A 412 22.35 9.23 5.09
C LEU A 412 21.36 8.08 5.29
N GLN A 413 21.00 7.79 6.54
CA GLN A 413 19.98 6.79 6.87
C GLN A 413 18.63 7.20 6.25
N GLY A 414 18.25 8.48 6.36
CA GLY A 414 17.02 9.00 5.76
C GLY A 414 17.01 8.82 4.24
N VAL A 415 18.09 9.18 3.55
CA VAL A 415 18.24 8.96 2.10
C VAL A 415 18.05 7.49 1.77
N ALA A 416 18.80 6.60 2.43
CA ALA A 416 18.78 5.16 2.14
C ALA A 416 17.39 4.53 2.35
N GLN A 417 16.66 4.98 3.36
CA GLN A 417 15.33 4.47 3.66
C GLN A 417 14.33 4.73 2.52
N LEU A 418 14.43 5.88 1.86
CA LEU A 418 13.55 6.25 0.74
C LEU A 418 13.96 5.63 -0.60
N PHE A 419 15.13 5.02 -0.71
CA PHE A 419 15.42 4.09 -1.80
C PHE A 419 14.67 2.77 -1.66
N CYS A 420 14.28 2.37 -0.43
CA CYS A 420 13.64 1.09 -0.16
C CYS A 420 12.11 1.14 -0.24
N PHE A 421 11.46 2.12 0.39
CA PHE A 421 10.00 2.18 0.49
C PHE A 421 9.25 2.18 -0.84
N PRO A 422 9.61 3.00 -1.86
CA PRO A 422 8.89 3.00 -3.13
C PRO A 422 8.95 1.63 -3.82
N SER A 423 10.09 0.94 -3.72
CA SER A 423 10.29 -0.37 -4.34
C SER A 423 9.41 -1.44 -3.71
N LEU A 424 9.33 -1.49 -2.37
CA LEU A 424 8.50 -2.45 -1.65
C LEU A 424 7.00 -2.17 -1.83
N ASN A 425 6.58 -0.90 -1.77
CA ASN A 425 5.18 -0.53 -1.95
C ASN A 425 4.67 -0.81 -3.37
N THR A 426 5.48 -0.45 -4.39
CA THR A 426 5.10 -0.67 -5.79
C THR A 426 5.11 -2.15 -6.14
N TYR A 427 6.03 -2.96 -5.56
CA TYR A 427 5.98 -4.41 -5.69
C TYR A 427 4.63 -4.98 -5.22
N CYS A 428 4.13 -4.53 -4.07
CA CYS A 428 2.83 -4.95 -3.56
C CYS A 428 1.69 -4.65 -4.54
N LEU A 429 1.73 -3.52 -5.25
CA LEU A 429 0.75 -3.16 -6.28
C LEU A 429 0.87 -4.02 -7.53
N ASP A 430 2.11 -4.26 -7.99
CA ASP A 430 2.40 -5.00 -9.22
C ASP A 430 2.06 -6.49 -9.10
N VAL A 431 2.09 -7.06 -7.89
CA VAL A 431 1.85 -8.49 -7.64
C VAL A 431 0.38 -8.90 -7.80
N MET A 432 -0.57 -8.02 -7.43
CA MET A 432 -2.01 -8.31 -7.48
C MET A 432 -2.78 -7.17 -8.14
N PRO A 433 -2.79 -7.13 -9.48
CA PRO A 433 -3.65 -6.20 -10.22
C PRO A 433 -5.13 -6.43 -9.82
N GLY A 434 -5.87 -5.35 -9.61
CA GLY A 434 -7.29 -5.39 -9.20
C GLY A 434 -7.55 -5.50 -7.68
N ARG A 435 -6.57 -5.91 -6.86
CA ARG A 435 -6.68 -5.96 -5.38
C ARG A 435 -5.66 -5.07 -4.66
N GLY A 436 -5.10 -4.10 -5.35
CA GLY A 436 -4.00 -3.26 -4.85
C GLY A 436 -4.30 -2.56 -3.53
N ALA A 437 -5.53 -2.05 -3.34
CA ALA A 437 -5.93 -1.41 -2.08
C ALA A 437 -5.91 -2.37 -0.88
N GLU A 438 -6.37 -3.62 -1.06
CA GLU A 438 -6.36 -4.63 0.00
C GLU A 438 -4.92 -5.06 0.33
N VAL A 439 -4.07 -5.22 -0.69
CA VAL A 439 -2.65 -5.59 -0.52
C VAL A 439 -1.88 -4.48 0.21
N ILE A 440 -2.09 -3.24 -0.17
CA ILE A 440 -1.49 -2.08 0.51
C ILE A 440 -1.99 -2.00 1.96
N ALA A 441 -3.29 -2.18 2.20
CA ALA A 441 -3.83 -2.17 3.55
C ALA A 441 -3.18 -3.26 4.42
N GLY A 442 -2.98 -4.47 3.88
CA GLY A 442 -2.28 -5.56 4.55
C GLY A 442 -0.81 -5.24 4.87
N ASN A 443 -0.10 -4.61 3.93
CA ASN A 443 1.27 -4.16 4.14
C ASN A 443 1.35 -3.06 5.23
N TYR A 444 0.43 -2.09 5.22
CA TYR A 444 0.34 -1.07 6.27
C TYR A 444 0.04 -1.68 7.64
N ALA A 445 -0.86 -2.67 7.72
CA ALA A 445 -1.18 -3.34 8.97
C ALA A 445 0.07 -4.01 9.60
N ILE A 446 0.81 -4.83 8.85
CA ILE A 446 2.03 -5.48 9.33
C ILE A 446 3.08 -4.43 9.73
N ARG A 447 3.27 -3.43 8.89
CA ARG A 447 4.26 -2.37 9.07
C ARG A 447 4.04 -1.59 10.37
N TYR A 448 2.82 -1.13 10.61
CA TYR A 448 2.51 -0.34 11.78
C TYR A 448 2.30 -1.17 13.05
N LEU A 449 1.93 -2.45 12.92
CA LEU A 449 1.91 -3.38 14.06
C LEU A 449 3.31 -3.53 14.67
N LEU A 450 4.32 -3.77 13.82
CA LEU A 450 5.71 -3.88 14.30
C LEU A 450 6.29 -2.52 14.71
N ALA A 451 5.86 -1.42 14.10
CA ALA A 451 6.21 -0.07 14.56
C ALA A 451 5.65 0.22 15.94
N CYS A 452 4.44 -0.26 16.25
CA CYS A 452 3.84 -0.17 17.58
C CYS A 452 4.74 -0.84 18.62
N VAL A 453 5.13 -2.10 18.38
CA VAL A 453 6.05 -2.83 19.26
C VAL A 453 7.37 -2.10 19.41
N GLY A 454 7.97 -1.64 18.30
CA GLY A 454 9.22 -0.89 18.30
C GLY A 454 9.15 0.38 19.15
N THR A 455 8.11 1.18 18.92
CA THR A 455 7.91 2.44 19.66
C THR A 455 7.67 2.18 21.16
N ALA A 456 6.95 1.13 21.54
CA ALA A 456 6.70 0.79 22.94
C ALA A 456 7.99 0.36 23.66
N VAL A 457 8.84 -0.40 22.99
CA VAL A 457 10.03 -1.03 23.59
C VAL A 457 11.26 -0.12 23.60
N VAL A 458 11.34 0.89 22.71
CA VAL A 458 12.56 1.69 22.49
C VAL A 458 13.12 2.34 23.76
N LEU A 459 12.30 3.07 24.51
CA LEU A 459 12.79 3.77 25.72
C LEU A 459 13.14 2.81 26.86
N PRO A 460 12.31 1.82 27.25
CA PRO A 460 12.68 0.81 28.22
C PRO A 460 13.97 0.03 27.84
N ALA A 461 14.11 -0.33 26.56
CA ALA A 461 15.28 -1.05 26.10
C ALA A 461 16.56 -0.20 26.19
N ILE A 462 16.52 1.07 25.74
CA ILE A 462 17.67 1.98 25.83
C ILE A 462 18.09 2.18 27.29
N ASN A 463 17.15 2.32 28.22
CA ASN A 463 17.43 2.47 29.65
C ASN A 463 18.04 1.18 30.25
N GLY A 464 17.69 -0.01 29.74
CA GLY A 464 18.20 -1.29 30.26
C GLY A 464 19.51 -1.73 29.67
N ILE A 465 19.68 -1.62 28.34
CA ILE A 465 20.84 -2.20 27.61
C ILE A 465 21.73 -1.16 26.92
N GLY A 466 21.37 0.13 26.99
CA GLY A 466 22.09 1.23 26.34
C GLY A 466 21.71 1.43 24.86
N VAL A 467 22.14 2.58 24.32
CA VAL A 467 21.83 2.99 22.94
C VAL A 467 22.54 2.11 21.91
N GLY A 468 23.80 1.75 22.17
CA GLY A 468 24.64 0.96 21.26
C GLY A 468 24.08 -0.44 21.02
N TRP A 469 23.74 -1.17 22.08
CA TRP A 469 23.16 -2.50 21.97
C TRP A 469 21.76 -2.50 21.37
N PHE A 470 20.92 -1.54 21.75
CA PHE A 470 19.60 -1.39 21.13
C PHE A 470 19.71 -1.11 19.62
N SER A 471 20.66 -0.26 19.22
CA SER A 471 20.93 0.01 17.81
C SER A 471 21.45 -1.24 17.07
N THR A 472 22.25 -2.06 17.73
CA THR A 472 22.71 -3.34 17.15
C THR A 472 21.54 -4.31 16.90
N ILE A 473 20.63 -4.45 17.86
CA ILE A 473 19.40 -5.25 17.69
C ILE A 473 18.55 -4.70 16.53
N SER A 474 18.39 -3.38 16.46
CA SER A 474 17.63 -2.73 15.38
C SER A 474 18.29 -2.94 14.01
N ALA A 475 19.62 -2.90 13.92
CA ALA A 475 20.37 -3.19 12.69
C ALA A 475 20.17 -4.65 12.23
N LEU A 476 20.21 -5.61 13.16
CA LEU A 476 19.92 -7.02 12.88
C LEU A 476 18.47 -7.21 12.40
N PHE A 477 17.53 -6.48 12.98
CA PHE A 477 16.13 -6.56 12.54
C PHE A 477 15.94 -6.03 11.11
N VAL A 478 16.60 -4.92 10.72
CA VAL A 478 16.61 -4.43 9.34
C VAL A 478 17.28 -5.42 8.40
N PHE A 479 18.39 -6.02 8.84
CA PHE A 479 19.06 -7.06 8.06
C PHE A 479 18.15 -8.29 7.84
N THR A 480 17.41 -8.73 8.86
CA THR A 480 16.39 -9.78 8.72
C THR A 480 15.32 -9.38 7.70
N GLY A 481 14.87 -8.11 7.71
CA GLY A 481 13.98 -7.56 6.67
C GLY A 481 14.59 -7.66 5.27
N THR A 482 15.89 -7.46 5.13
CA THR A 482 16.61 -7.62 3.85
C THR A 482 16.60 -9.08 3.38
N VAL A 483 16.83 -10.02 4.30
CA VAL A 483 16.73 -11.46 4.01
C VAL A 483 15.30 -11.82 3.55
N CYS A 484 14.26 -11.30 4.23
CA CYS A 484 12.88 -11.50 3.83
C CYS A 484 12.60 -10.98 2.41
N ALA A 485 13.12 -9.79 2.06
CA ALA A 485 13.02 -9.24 0.72
C ALA A 485 13.74 -10.12 -0.32
N TRP A 486 14.97 -10.57 -0.03
CA TRP A 486 15.73 -11.46 -0.90
C TRP A 486 15.03 -12.80 -1.13
N VAL A 487 14.49 -13.40 -0.07
CA VAL A 487 13.69 -14.65 -0.13
C VAL A 487 12.45 -14.45 -1.00
N SER A 488 11.74 -13.30 -0.85
CA SER A 488 10.60 -12.96 -1.69
C SER A 488 10.96 -12.83 -3.18
N ILE A 489 12.13 -12.27 -3.49
CA ILE A 489 12.64 -12.18 -4.87
C ILE A 489 12.91 -13.57 -5.44
N ARG A 490 13.50 -14.47 -4.65
CA ARG A 490 13.96 -15.79 -5.12
C ARG A 490 12.83 -16.78 -5.31
N TRP A 491 11.86 -16.82 -4.39
CA TRP A 491 10.79 -17.82 -4.36
C TRP A 491 9.37 -17.26 -4.55
N GLY A 492 9.19 -15.94 -4.54
CA GLY A 492 7.86 -15.30 -4.55
C GLY A 492 6.98 -15.70 -5.71
N ARG A 493 7.55 -15.86 -6.92
CA ARG A 493 6.82 -16.32 -8.12
C ARG A 493 6.23 -17.72 -7.94
N GLY A 494 7.02 -18.66 -7.39
CA GLY A 494 6.56 -20.04 -7.16
C GLY A 494 5.44 -20.11 -6.12
N TRP A 495 5.57 -19.36 -5.04
CA TRP A 495 4.55 -19.31 -3.99
C TRP A 495 3.23 -18.75 -4.49
N ARG A 496 3.26 -17.66 -5.28
CA ARG A 496 2.04 -17.10 -5.90
C ARG A 496 1.33 -18.16 -6.76
N ALA A 497 2.06 -18.82 -7.65
CA ALA A 497 1.48 -19.86 -8.49
C ALA A 497 0.83 -21.00 -7.68
N THR A 498 1.48 -21.41 -6.57
CA THR A 498 0.96 -22.46 -5.68
C THR A 498 -0.32 -22.01 -4.95
N VAL A 499 -0.32 -20.79 -4.39
CA VAL A 499 -1.50 -20.25 -3.67
C VAL A 499 -2.66 -20.03 -4.64
N ASP A 500 -2.41 -19.49 -5.83
CA ASP A 500 -3.43 -19.29 -6.85
C ASP A 500 -4.03 -20.61 -7.33
N ALA A 501 -3.22 -21.64 -7.57
CA ALA A 501 -3.70 -22.98 -7.90
C ALA A 501 -4.58 -23.58 -6.78
N LYS A 502 -4.17 -23.40 -5.50
CA LYS A 502 -4.95 -23.86 -4.35
C LYS A 502 -6.30 -23.13 -4.25
N ARG A 503 -6.31 -21.82 -4.47
CA ARG A 503 -7.54 -21.01 -4.45
C ARG A 503 -8.48 -21.37 -5.59
N ARG A 504 -7.97 -21.56 -6.81
CA ARG A 504 -8.77 -22.04 -7.94
C ARG A 504 -9.42 -23.40 -7.63
N ARG A 505 -8.66 -24.37 -7.11
CA ARG A 505 -9.21 -25.69 -6.71
C ARG A 505 -10.30 -25.57 -5.63
N ARG A 506 -10.15 -24.67 -4.65
CA ARG A 506 -11.17 -24.42 -3.62
C ARG A 506 -12.44 -23.80 -4.22
N ALA A 507 -12.29 -22.83 -5.11
CA ALA A 507 -13.41 -22.20 -5.80
C ALA A 507 -14.19 -23.20 -6.65
N THR A 508 -13.50 -24.01 -7.45
CA THR A 508 -14.12 -25.08 -8.26
C THR A 508 -14.89 -26.06 -7.38
N LYS A 509 -14.29 -26.54 -6.27
CA LYS A 509 -14.98 -27.46 -5.33
C LYS A 509 -16.25 -26.83 -4.74
N LYS A 510 -16.21 -25.52 -4.43
CA LYS A 510 -17.38 -24.81 -3.88
C LYS A 510 -18.51 -24.72 -4.89
N ILE A 511 -18.20 -24.37 -6.15
CA ILE A 511 -19.15 -24.32 -7.26
C ILE A 511 -19.79 -25.70 -7.48
N PHE A 512 -19.00 -26.78 -7.48
CA PHE A 512 -19.53 -28.14 -7.61
C PHE A 512 -20.45 -28.53 -6.44
N ALA A 513 -20.08 -28.16 -5.22
CA ALA A 513 -20.90 -28.43 -4.03
C ALA A 513 -22.23 -27.65 -4.07
N GLU A 514 -22.22 -26.39 -4.48
CA GLU A 514 -23.42 -25.56 -4.65
C GLU A 514 -24.32 -26.09 -5.75
N LYS A 515 -23.74 -26.53 -6.89
CA LYS A 515 -24.49 -27.15 -7.99
C LYS A 515 -25.18 -28.45 -7.56
N ASN A 516 -24.45 -29.32 -6.84
CA ASN A 516 -25.01 -30.57 -6.34
C ASN A 516 -26.11 -30.36 -5.28
N SER A 517 -25.95 -29.34 -4.42
CA SER A 517 -26.99 -28.99 -3.44
C SER A 517 -28.23 -28.36 -4.09
N GLY A 518 -28.05 -27.61 -5.20
CA GLY A 518 -29.15 -27.11 -6.03
C GLY A 518 -29.92 -28.25 -6.70
N LEU A 519 -29.22 -29.18 -7.33
CA LEU A 519 -29.84 -30.36 -7.97
C LEU A 519 -30.62 -31.23 -6.98
N ALA A 520 -30.04 -31.48 -5.79
CA ALA A 520 -30.73 -32.23 -4.73
C ALA A 520 -31.98 -31.51 -4.19
N ARG A 521 -31.98 -30.18 -4.21
CA ARG A 521 -33.14 -29.36 -3.81
C ARG A 521 -34.26 -29.41 -4.86
N ASP A 522 -33.91 -29.38 -6.13
CA ASP A 522 -34.84 -29.49 -7.25
C ASP A 522 -35.44 -30.89 -7.38
N GLU A 523 -34.68 -31.96 -7.11
CA GLU A 523 -35.19 -33.34 -7.04
C GLU A 523 -36.17 -33.53 -5.87
N ASN A 524 -35.89 -32.97 -4.69
CA ASN A 524 -36.82 -33.00 -3.55
C ASN A 524 -38.11 -32.20 -3.83
N LEU A 525 -38.02 -31.08 -4.56
CA LEU A 525 -39.22 -30.32 -4.93
C LEU A 525 -40.06 -31.06 -5.99
N ARG A 526 -39.44 -31.80 -6.90
CA ARG A 526 -40.13 -32.67 -7.87
C ARG A 526 -40.72 -33.93 -7.22
N GLY A 527 -40.02 -34.54 -6.28
CA GLY A 527 -40.51 -35.69 -5.51
C GLY A 527 -41.74 -35.37 -4.65
N ASN A 528 -41.77 -34.22 -3.97
CA ASN A 528 -42.91 -33.77 -3.18
C ASN A 528 -44.11 -33.30 -4.04
N GLY A 529 -43.86 -32.84 -5.30
CA GLY A 529 -44.93 -32.49 -6.23
C GLY A 529 -45.62 -33.71 -6.87
N ALA A 530 -44.96 -34.86 -6.91
CA ALA A 530 -45.54 -36.11 -7.42
C ALA A 530 -46.39 -36.88 -6.39
N SER A 531 -46.13 -36.70 -5.09
CA SER A 531 -46.90 -37.36 -4.00
C SER A 531 -48.26 -36.70 -3.70
N GLY A 532 -48.55 -35.54 -4.29
CA GLY A 532 -49.80 -34.77 -4.03
C GLY A 532 -50.91 -34.96 -5.08
N LYS A 533 -50.74 -35.80 -6.11
CA LYS A 533 -51.71 -36.04 -7.20
C LYS A 533 -52.07 -37.51 -7.41
N GLY A 534 -52.24 -38.28 -6.36
CA GLY A 534 -52.58 -39.71 -6.43
C GLY A 534 -53.69 -40.15 -5.48
N ALA A 535 -54.85 -39.49 -5.56
CA ALA A 535 -56.07 -40.06 -4.99
C ALA A 535 -57.27 -39.56 -5.83
N ASN A 536 -57.54 -40.27 -6.91
CA ASN A 536 -58.80 -40.62 -7.53
C ASN A 536 -58.65 -40.94 -9.02
N ASN A 537 -58.55 -42.21 -9.38
CA ASN A 537 -59.46 -42.85 -10.33
C ASN A 537 -59.07 -44.34 -10.52
N SER A 538 -59.93 -45.21 -10.06
CA SER A 538 -59.99 -46.61 -10.41
C SER A 538 -60.44 -46.77 -11.87
N GLY A 539 -59.74 -47.58 -12.66
CA GLY A 539 -60.25 -47.98 -13.99
C GLY A 539 -59.19 -48.60 -14.92
N GLN A 540 -59.05 -49.93 -14.77
CA GLN A 540 -58.79 -50.97 -15.82
C GLN A 540 -57.84 -50.71 -17.03
N GLN A 541 -57.01 -51.72 -17.16
CA GLN A 541 -56.55 -52.42 -18.36
C GLN A 541 -55.21 -52.03 -19.02
N GLY A 542 -54.37 -53.07 -19.13
CA GLY A 542 -53.46 -53.27 -20.24
C GLY A 542 -51.97 -53.29 -19.96
N SER A 543 -51.47 -54.52 -19.58
CA SER A 543 -50.03 -54.78 -19.74
C SER A 543 -49.58 -54.79 -21.20
N PRO A 544 -48.42 -54.32 -21.49
CA PRO A 544 -47.54 -55.16 -22.29
C PRO A 544 -46.11 -55.28 -21.73
N LYS A 545 -45.57 -56.42 -22.02
CA LYS A 545 -44.32 -57.02 -21.67
C LYS A 545 -43.07 -56.17 -21.93
N VAL A 546 -42.14 -56.29 -20.94
CA VAL A 546 -40.71 -55.95 -21.06
C VAL A 546 -40.00 -56.96 -21.93
N PRO A 547 -39.04 -56.59 -22.77
CA PRO A 547 -37.96 -57.47 -23.21
C PRO A 547 -36.68 -57.17 -22.44
N ASP A 548 -36.11 -58.26 -21.94
CA ASP A 548 -34.76 -58.36 -21.42
C ASP A 548 -33.72 -57.95 -22.43
N ALA A 549 -32.72 -57.20 -21.98
CA ALA A 549 -31.48 -57.02 -22.72
C ALA A 549 -30.28 -57.30 -21.83
N HIS A 550 -30.00 -58.59 -21.69
CA HIS A 550 -28.66 -59.11 -21.51
C HIS A 550 -27.98 -59.20 -22.88
N GLU A 551 -26.64 -59.02 -22.88
CA GLU A 551 -25.65 -59.18 -23.96
C GLU A 551 -25.31 -57.94 -24.82
N ARG A 552 -24.19 -57.35 -24.44
CA ARG A 552 -22.99 -57.28 -25.30
C ARG A 552 -21.80 -56.71 -24.51
N LYS A 553 -21.01 -57.64 -24.02
CA LYS A 553 -19.58 -57.45 -23.80
C LYS A 553 -18.86 -58.09 -24.99
N LYS A 554 -17.78 -57.44 -25.40
CA LYS A 554 -16.62 -57.90 -26.18
C LYS A 554 -16.52 -57.35 -27.60
N GLU A 555 -15.27 -56.95 -27.80
CA GLU A 555 -14.54 -56.64 -29.04
C GLU A 555 -14.56 -55.16 -29.41
N GLU A 556 -13.47 -54.51 -29.61
CA GLU A 556 -12.02 -54.71 -29.79
C GLU A 556 -11.33 -53.36 -29.87
N VAL A 557 -10.09 -53.42 -29.49
CA VAL A 557 -8.85 -52.69 -29.81
C VAL A 557 -8.66 -51.33 -29.23
#